data_b760abe9611b0617b7ffcfe4a2112fd3
#
_entry.id   b760abe9611b0617b7ffcfe4a2112fd3
#
_cell.length_a   1.000
_cell.length_b   1.000
_cell.length_c   1.000
_cell.angle_alpha   90.00
_cell.angle_beta   90.00
_cell.angle_gamma   90.00
#
_symmetry.space_group_name_H-M   'P 1'
#
loop_
_entity.id
_entity.type
_entity.pdbx_description
1 polymer ?
#
loop_
_entity_poly.entity_id
_entity_poly.type
_entity_poly.pdbx_seq_one_letter_code
_entity_poly.pdbx_strand_id
1 'polypeptide(L)'
;MSIPLTSNTFGGKASPWVSRIAMAAVHFFILVLFLQNVAVDTWGSVIGLLFAHLYSVVALTYWNRIDRSAAGDTVIVTVTLEFVLISVIFWERASAWPWSTLFGLGLVQICAFAAVRYWKDLRQAPGSAWFGLIVILIYVMVAATAPIIAPFGETEIVGSEYDVWSNKHLLGTDNLGRDMFTRLIYGGRNTVGIAFMTTLLAFIIGGLAGILAAAMRGWVDQVLGRVVDILMAIPSFIFALLILTIVGTSIPSLIMVIAVLDATRVFRLARAVSMNVVVLEYVEAASLRGEGLWWLIRSEILPNILPPLVAEFGLRVCFVFLFLSGLSFLGLGIQPPTADWGSMVRDNATLITYGDITPLLPAGAIALLTIGVNFVVDWFLQKASGLKD
;
A
#
# COMPACT_ATOMS: atom_id res chain seq x y z
N MET A 1 -39.58 45.29 8.00
CA MET A 1 -38.34 45.55 8.76
C MET A 1 -37.59 44.22 8.78
N SER A 2 -36.77 43.99 7.75
CA SER A 2 -36.08 42.73 7.47
C SER A 2 -34.61 42.89 7.83
N ILE A 3 -34.14 42.10 8.79
CA ILE A 3 -32.75 42.07 9.23
C ILE A 3 -31.99 41.15 8.26
N PRO A 4 -30.91 41.60 7.62
CA PRO A 4 -30.08 40.71 6.80
C PRO A 4 -29.14 39.92 7.71
N LEU A 5 -29.28 38.59 7.68
CA LEU A 5 -28.32 37.67 8.26
C LEU A 5 -27.05 37.68 7.39
N THR A 6 -26.03 38.33 7.91
CA THR A 6 -24.68 38.27 7.35
C THR A 6 -24.12 36.86 7.58
N SER A 7 -24.02 36.08 6.50
CA SER A 7 -23.29 34.82 6.47
C SER A 7 -21.78 35.07 6.62
N ASN A 8 -21.28 34.87 7.84
CA ASN A 8 -19.83 34.80 8.08
C ASN A 8 -19.25 33.54 7.40
N THR A 9 -18.78 33.75 6.20
CA THR A 9 -17.94 32.77 5.50
C THR A 9 -16.53 32.76 6.11
N PHE A 10 -16.33 31.97 7.16
CA PHE A 10 -14.99 31.52 7.54
C PHE A 10 -14.48 30.47 6.55
N GLY A 11 -14.34 30.87 5.32
CA GLY A 11 -13.57 30.16 4.30
C GLY A 11 -12.09 30.50 4.45
N GLY A 12 -11.43 30.03 5.49
CA GLY A 12 -9.99 30.12 5.61
C GLY A 12 -9.33 29.38 4.45
N LYS A 13 -8.97 30.09 3.37
CA LYS A 13 -8.03 29.61 2.36
C LYS A 13 -6.77 29.19 3.12
N ALA A 14 -6.49 27.88 3.17
CA ALA A 14 -5.19 27.43 3.66
C ALA A 14 -4.14 28.25 2.95
N SER A 15 -3.34 28.99 3.73
CA SER A 15 -2.35 29.88 3.12
C SER A 15 -1.49 29.01 2.20
N PRO A 16 -1.15 29.49 1.01
CA PRO A 16 -0.30 28.75 0.05
C PRO A 16 1.03 28.31 0.66
N TRP A 17 1.40 28.88 1.79
CA TRP A 17 2.60 28.60 2.54
C TRP A 17 2.61 27.22 3.23
N VAL A 18 1.48 26.68 3.71
CA VAL A 18 1.46 25.39 4.43
C VAL A 18 1.74 24.23 3.48
N SER A 19 1.18 24.25 2.28
CA SER A 19 1.48 23.22 1.26
C SER A 19 2.92 23.35 0.74
N ARG A 20 3.43 24.58 0.64
CA ARG A 20 4.83 24.86 0.25
C ARG A 20 5.82 24.38 1.32
N ILE A 21 5.52 24.60 2.61
CA ILE A 21 6.35 24.13 3.73
C ILE A 21 6.34 22.60 3.81
N ALA A 22 5.19 21.96 3.68
CA ALA A 22 5.09 20.49 3.72
C ALA A 22 5.87 19.85 2.56
N MET A 23 5.76 20.41 1.35
CA MET A 23 6.49 19.93 0.18
C MET A 23 7.99 20.21 0.29
N ALA A 24 8.38 21.40 0.76
CA ALA A 24 9.77 21.74 1.04
C ALA A 24 10.40 20.85 2.12
N ALA A 25 9.64 20.48 3.15
CA ALA A 25 10.09 19.57 4.20
C ALA A 25 10.31 18.15 3.65
N VAL A 26 9.43 17.64 2.79
CA VAL A 26 9.60 16.33 2.13
C VAL A 26 10.82 16.36 1.20
N HIS A 27 11.01 17.40 0.40
CA HIS A 27 12.18 17.53 -0.48
C HIS A 27 13.47 17.72 0.31
N PHE A 28 13.44 18.49 1.41
CA PHE A 28 14.57 18.65 2.31
C PHE A 28 14.96 17.33 2.98
N PHE A 29 13.96 16.55 3.40
CA PHE A 29 14.21 15.22 4.00
C PHE A 29 14.81 14.25 2.99
N ILE A 30 14.30 14.23 1.75
CA ILE A 30 14.88 13.45 0.64
C ILE A 30 16.31 13.93 0.35
N LEU A 31 16.55 15.24 0.35
CA LEU A 31 17.87 15.83 0.16
C LEU A 31 18.86 15.43 1.27
N VAL A 32 18.43 15.47 2.53
CA VAL A 32 19.24 15.06 3.68
C VAL A 32 19.60 13.58 3.62
N LEU A 33 18.63 12.72 3.35
CA LEU A 33 18.85 11.28 3.15
C LEU A 33 19.82 11.00 1.99
N PHE A 34 19.73 11.80 0.92
CA PHE A 34 20.62 11.72 -0.22
C PHE A 34 22.04 12.15 0.14
N LEU A 35 22.22 13.29 0.81
CA LEU A 35 23.53 13.81 1.19
C LEU A 35 24.26 12.92 2.20
N GLN A 36 23.53 12.24 3.07
CA GLN A 36 24.13 11.28 4.02
C GLN A 36 24.65 10.01 3.34
N ASN A 37 24.13 9.64 2.16
CA ASN A 37 24.48 8.39 1.48
C ASN A 37 25.31 8.58 0.20
N VAL A 38 25.60 9.80 -0.20
CA VAL A 38 26.44 10.10 -1.36
C VAL A 38 27.89 10.37 -0.88
N ALA A 39 28.77 9.43 -1.09
CA ALA A 39 30.19 9.73 -1.20
C ALA A 39 30.37 10.70 -2.38
N VAL A 40 30.97 11.85 -2.13
CA VAL A 40 30.96 13.10 -2.93
C VAL A 40 31.66 12.99 -4.31
N ASP A 41 31.89 11.81 -4.85
CA ASP A 41 32.80 11.62 -5.99
C ASP A 41 32.19 11.74 -7.40
N THR A 42 30.92 12.10 -7.55
CA THR A 42 30.36 12.30 -8.88
C THR A 42 29.50 13.56 -8.99
N TRP A 43 30.06 14.59 -9.61
CA TRP A 43 29.40 15.86 -9.99
C TRP A 43 28.06 15.65 -10.72
N GLY A 44 27.90 14.56 -11.47
CA GLY A 44 26.67 14.21 -12.16
C GLY A 44 25.47 14.02 -11.21
N SER A 45 25.68 13.43 -10.04
CA SER A 45 24.62 13.24 -9.05
C SER A 45 24.14 14.56 -8.42
N VAL A 46 25.08 15.49 -8.17
CA VAL A 46 24.76 16.83 -7.62
C VAL A 46 23.99 17.68 -8.63
N ILE A 47 24.41 17.65 -9.89
CA ILE A 47 23.75 18.39 -10.98
C ILE A 47 22.33 17.84 -11.21
N GLY A 48 22.13 16.52 -11.22
CA GLY A 48 20.81 15.91 -11.37
C GLY A 48 19.85 16.29 -10.25
N LEU A 49 20.34 16.35 -9.00
CA LEU A 49 19.55 16.79 -7.84
C LEU A 49 19.17 18.28 -7.93
N LEU A 50 20.09 19.12 -8.35
CA LEU A 50 19.82 20.54 -8.57
C LEU A 50 18.75 20.74 -9.65
N PHE A 51 18.78 19.95 -10.74
CA PHE A 51 17.75 20.00 -11.78
C PHE A 51 16.40 19.50 -11.28
N ALA A 52 16.34 18.39 -10.52
CA ALA A 52 15.10 17.89 -9.92
C ALA A 52 14.50 18.92 -8.95
N HIS A 53 15.34 19.56 -8.13
CA HIS A 53 14.92 20.62 -7.20
C HIS A 53 14.44 21.88 -7.92
N LEU A 54 15.16 22.33 -8.94
CA LEU A 54 14.78 23.48 -9.76
C LEU A 54 13.45 23.22 -10.47
N TYR A 55 13.27 22.02 -11.00
CA TYR A 55 12.04 21.61 -11.66
C TYR A 55 10.85 21.57 -10.68
N SER A 56 11.04 21.03 -9.48
CA SER A 56 10.01 21.01 -8.42
C SER A 56 9.62 22.42 -7.98
N VAL A 57 10.59 23.35 -7.86
CA VAL A 57 10.33 24.76 -7.54
C VAL A 57 9.58 25.46 -8.68
N VAL A 58 9.94 25.20 -9.92
CA VAL A 58 9.25 25.72 -11.11
C VAL A 58 7.82 25.17 -11.18
N ALA A 59 7.63 23.87 -11.01
CA ALA A 59 6.30 23.23 -10.98
C ALA A 59 5.42 23.83 -9.88
N LEU A 60 5.96 24.09 -8.69
CA LEU A 60 5.26 24.71 -7.56
C LEU A 60 4.90 26.19 -7.82
N THR A 61 5.75 26.95 -8.51
CA THR A 61 5.49 28.35 -8.83
C THR A 61 4.45 28.51 -9.94
N TYR A 62 4.42 27.60 -10.92
CA TYR A 62 3.43 27.59 -11.99
C TYR A 62 2.10 26.95 -11.57
N TRP A 63 2.06 26.13 -10.52
CA TRP A 63 0.86 25.48 -10.00
C TRP A 63 -0.32 26.43 -9.73
N ASN A 64 -0.05 27.65 -9.32
CA ASN A 64 -1.08 28.66 -9.05
C ASN A 64 -1.70 29.30 -10.32
N ARG A 65 -1.15 29.03 -11.52
CA ARG A 65 -1.60 29.63 -12.80
C ARG A 65 -2.33 28.65 -13.71
N ILE A 66 -2.34 27.36 -13.40
CA ILE A 66 -2.94 26.30 -14.24
C ILE A 66 -4.39 26.09 -13.82
N ASP A 67 -5.30 26.17 -14.79
CA ASP A 67 -6.73 25.96 -14.61
C ASP A 67 -7.01 24.56 -14.05
N ARG A 68 -7.97 24.47 -13.11
CA ARG A 68 -8.16 23.27 -12.25
C ARG A 68 -8.56 22.00 -12.99
N SER A 69 -8.98 22.08 -14.24
CA SER A 69 -9.36 20.93 -15.07
C SER A 69 -8.16 20.22 -15.72
N ALA A 70 -7.08 20.95 -16.00
CA ALA A 70 -5.85 20.39 -16.58
C ALA A 70 -4.80 19.99 -15.51
N ALA A 71 -5.04 20.35 -14.24
CA ALA A 71 -4.07 20.16 -13.16
C ALA A 71 -3.81 18.69 -12.81
N GLY A 72 -4.78 17.80 -13.00
CA GLY A 72 -4.63 16.37 -12.69
C GLY A 72 -3.58 15.69 -13.56
N ASP A 73 -3.66 15.92 -14.87
CA ASP A 73 -2.79 15.26 -15.85
C ASP A 73 -1.35 15.81 -15.80
N THR A 74 -1.20 17.11 -15.58
CA THR A 74 0.11 17.76 -15.49
C THR A 74 0.88 17.27 -14.24
N VAL A 75 0.19 17.04 -13.12
CA VAL A 75 0.82 16.57 -11.88
C VAL A 75 1.23 15.11 -12.00
N ILE A 76 0.41 14.27 -12.60
CA ILE A 76 0.77 12.86 -12.87
C ILE A 76 2.01 12.80 -13.75
N VAL A 77 2.06 13.62 -14.81
CA VAL A 77 3.22 13.71 -15.70
C VAL A 77 4.45 14.23 -14.93
N THR A 78 4.29 15.22 -14.05
CA THR A 78 5.40 15.79 -13.26
C THR A 78 5.97 14.79 -12.28
N VAL A 79 5.12 14.11 -11.49
CA VAL A 79 5.53 13.07 -10.52
C VAL A 79 6.15 11.87 -11.25
N THR A 80 5.60 11.49 -12.40
CA THR A 80 6.15 10.40 -13.21
C THR A 80 7.51 10.77 -13.79
N LEU A 81 7.69 12.00 -14.27
CA LEU A 81 8.97 12.52 -14.76
C LEU A 81 10.01 12.63 -13.65
N GLU A 82 9.66 13.10 -12.46
CA GLU A 82 10.54 13.10 -11.29
C GLU A 82 10.96 11.67 -10.91
N PHE A 83 10.02 10.73 -10.90
CA PHE A 83 10.32 9.33 -10.62
C PHE A 83 11.25 8.72 -11.67
N VAL A 84 10.99 8.97 -12.96
CA VAL A 84 11.85 8.50 -14.07
C VAL A 84 13.22 9.16 -13.99
N LEU A 85 13.32 10.48 -13.73
CA LEU A 85 14.57 11.18 -13.60
C LEU A 85 15.40 10.70 -12.41
N ILE A 86 14.78 10.52 -11.26
CA ILE A 86 15.41 9.93 -10.08
C ILE A 86 15.88 8.51 -10.41
N SER A 87 15.06 7.71 -11.08
CA SER A 87 15.41 6.34 -11.48
C SER A 87 16.56 6.29 -12.49
N VAL A 88 16.62 7.22 -13.44
CA VAL A 88 17.70 7.32 -14.45
C VAL A 88 19.00 7.81 -13.83
N ILE A 89 18.96 8.83 -12.96
CA ILE A 89 20.15 9.38 -12.28
C ILE A 89 20.76 8.32 -11.34
N PHE A 90 19.93 7.49 -10.75
CA PHE A 90 20.35 6.42 -9.84
C PHE A 90 20.56 5.08 -10.54
N TRP A 91 20.39 4.97 -11.88
CA TRP A 91 20.46 3.71 -12.60
C TRP A 91 21.80 2.96 -12.38
N GLU A 92 22.92 3.66 -12.39
CA GLU A 92 24.23 3.05 -12.15
C GLU A 92 24.44 2.58 -10.69
N ARG A 93 23.75 3.19 -9.73
CA ARG A 93 23.74 2.78 -8.31
C ARG A 93 22.48 2.00 -7.92
N ALA A 94 21.40 2.13 -8.67
CA ALA A 94 20.15 1.38 -8.46
C ALA A 94 20.36 -0.13 -8.64
N SER A 95 21.39 -0.56 -9.36
CA SER A 95 21.81 -1.96 -9.40
C SER A 95 22.27 -2.48 -8.04
N ALA A 96 22.70 -1.61 -7.13
CA ALA A 96 23.08 -1.94 -5.76
C ALA A 96 21.90 -1.81 -4.76
N TRP A 97 20.80 -1.15 -5.16
CA TRP A 97 19.63 -1.00 -4.30
C TRP A 97 18.59 -2.07 -4.62
N PRO A 98 18.06 -2.77 -3.60
CA PRO A 98 17.02 -3.74 -3.84
C PRO A 98 15.78 -3.05 -4.42
N TRP A 99 15.17 -3.63 -5.45
CA TRP A 99 13.95 -3.13 -6.14
C TRP A 99 12.83 -2.70 -5.18
N SER A 100 12.76 -3.33 -4.01
CA SER A 100 11.83 -3.01 -2.94
C SER A 100 12.00 -1.61 -2.35
N THR A 101 13.24 -1.06 -2.32
CA THR A 101 13.49 0.31 -1.85
C THR A 101 12.97 1.33 -2.87
N LEU A 102 13.21 1.09 -4.15
CA LEU A 102 12.67 1.94 -5.23
C LEU A 102 11.14 1.92 -5.25
N PHE A 103 10.55 0.74 -5.06
CA PHE A 103 9.10 0.57 -4.96
C PHE A 103 8.53 1.30 -3.73
N GLY A 104 9.19 1.19 -2.57
CA GLY A 104 8.78 1.89 -1.35
C GLY A 104 8.83 3.41 -1.50
N LEU A 105 9.90 3.95 -2.11
CA LEU A 105 10.01 5.39 -2.39
C LEU A 105 8.91 5.85 -3.37
N GLY A 106 8.58 5.05 -4.39
CA GLY A 106 7.46 5.32 -5.28
C GLY A 106 6.12 5.37 -4.55
N LEU A 107 5.87 4.45 -3.62
CA LEU A 107 4.67 4.47 -2.78
C LEU A 107 4.60 5.71 -1.89
N VAL A 108 5.71 6.15 -1.29
CA VAL A 108 5.76 7.39 -0.49
C VAL A 108 5.38 8.60 -1.35
N GLN A 109 5.88 8.68 -2.58
CA GLN A 109 5.51 9.77 -3.50
C GLN A 109 4.03 9.72 -3.90
N ILE A 110 3.48 8.54 -4.19
CA ILE A 110 2.05 8.35 -4.48
C ILE A 110 1.20 8.79 -3.28
N CYS A 111 1.58 8.40 -2.06
CA CYS A 111 0.90 8.82 -0.84
C CYS A 111 0.97 10.33 -0.62
N ALA A 112 2.12 10.96 -0.84
CA ALA A 112 2.28 12.41 -0.73
C ALA A 112 1.44 13.15 -1.77
N PHE A 113 1.42 12.66 -3.01
CA PHE A 113 0.57 13.19 -4.08
C PHE A 113 -0.92 13.08 -3.74
N ALA A 114 -1.37 11.90 -3.30
CA ALA A 114 -2.74 11.67 -2.89
C ALA A 114 -3.14 12.61 -1.73
N ALA A 115 -2.26 12.80 -0.75
CA ALA A 115 -2.48 13.71 0.37
C ALA A 115 -2.69 15.17 -0.11
N VAL A 116 -1.89 15.64 -1.06
CA VAL A 116 -2.04 16.99 -1.64
C VAL A 116 -3.33 17.09 -2.46
N ARG A 117 -3.63 16.09 -3.29
CA ARG A 117 -4.83 16.06 -4.15
C ARG A 117 -6.13 16.03 -3.36
N TYR A 118 -6.14 15.27 -2.28
CA TYR A 118 -7.30 15.11 -1.41
C TYR A 118 -7.23 15.94 -0.12
N TRP A 119 -6.38 16.97 -0.07
CA TRP A 119 -6.14 17.78 1.12
C TRP A 119 -7.41 18.37 1.75
N LYS A 120 -8.38 18.80 0.90
CA LYS A 120 -9.66 19.32 1.39
C LYS A 120 -10.46 18.27 2.15
N ASP A 121 -10.42 17.06 1.67
CA ASP A 121 -11.14 15.92 2.23
C ASP A 121 -10.46 15.44 3.52
N LEU A 122 -9.13 15.39 3.50
CA LEU A 122 -8.31 15.03 4.66
C LEU A 122 -8.52 16.00 5.84
N ARG A 123 -8.67 17.29 5.57
CA ARG A 123 -8.94 18.29 6.62
C ARG A 123 -10.26 18.06 7.35
N GLN A 124 -11.22 17.40 6.72
CA GLN A 124 -12.52 17.06 7.29
C GLN A 124 -12.55 15.62 7.84
N ALA A 125 -11.44 14.89 7.74
CA ALA A 125 -11.34 13.53 8.22
C ALA A 125 -11.40 13.49 9.78
N PRO A 126 -12.08 12.50 10.36
CA PRO A 126 -12.10 12.29 11.81
C PRO A 126 -10.70 11.94 12.34
N GLY A 127 -10.49 12.15 13.64
CA GLY A 127 -9.20 11.87 14.28
C GLY A 127 -8.74 10.42 14.12
N SER A 128 -9.66 9.46 14.07
CA SER A 128 -9.38 8.04 13.80
C SER A 128 -8.74 7.84 12.42
N ALA A 129 -9.26 8.49 11.38
CA ALA A 129 -8.71 8.41 10.03
C ALA A 129 -7.30 9.04 9.95
N TRP A 130 -7.08 10.16 10.64
CA TRP A 130 -5.75 10.75 10.76
C TRP A 130 -4.76 9.81 11.46
N PHE A 131 -5.17 9.19 12.56
CA PHE A 131 -4.36 8.19 13.23
C PHE A 131 -3.99 7.05 12.29
N GLY A 132 -4.98 6.49 11.56
CA GLY A 132 -4.74 5.43 10.58
C GLY A 132 -3.79 5.83 9.45
N LEU A 133 -3.95 7.04 8.90
CA LEU A 133 -3.06 7.56 7.87
C LEU A 133 -1.62 7.74 8.36
N ILE A 134 -1.43 8.23 9.57
CA ILE A 134 -0.10 8.38 10.19
C ILE A 134 0.54 7.01 10.38
N VAL A 135 -0.20 6.04 10.91
CA VAL A 135 0.29 4.67 11.08
C VAL A 135 0.73 4.09 9.74
N ILE A 136 -0.13 4.11 8.71
CA ILE A 136 0.20 3.59 7.38
C ILE A 136 1.45 4.30 6.82
N LEU A 137 1.51 5.63 6.94
CA LEU A 137 2.66 6.39 6.46
C LEU A 137 3.97 5.97 7.15
N ILE A 138 3.95 5.79 8.48
CA ILE A 138 5.11 5.31 9.25
C ILE A 138 5.55 3.94 8.72
N TYR A 139 4.61 3.00 8.54
CA TYR A 139 4.94 1.66 8.05
C TYR A 139 5.49 1.66 6.63
N VAL A 140 4.91 2.47 5.73
CA VAL A 140 5.42 2.62 4.36
C VAL A 140 6.82 3.25 4.37
N MET A 141 7.05 4.27 5.22
CA MET A 141 8.36 4.89 5.37
C MET A 141 9.40 3.91 5.91
N VAL A 142 9.08 3.19 6.98
CA VAL A 142 9.97 2.17 7.57
C VAL A 142 10.27 1.07 6.56
N ALA A 143 9.27 0.58 5.83
CA ALA A 143 9.47 -0.44 4.80
C ALA A 143 10.36 0.06 3.64
N ALA A 144 10.17 1.30 3.20
CA ALA A 144 10.96 1.91 2.13
C ALA A 144 12.43 2.15 2.54
N THR A 145 12.65 2.57 3.79
CA THR A 145 13.95 2.97 4.31
C THR A 145 14.63 1.88 5.15
N ALA A 146 14.08 0.67 5.19
CA ALA A 146 14.59 -0.44 5.98
C ALA A 146 16.11 -0.65 5.84
N PRO A 147 16.72 -0.69 4.64
CA PRO A 147 18.17 -0.89 4.49
C PRO A 147 19.03 0.29 5.01
N ILE A 148 18.39 1.43 5.28
CA ILE A 148 19.08 2.66 5.75
C ILE A 148 18.96 2.80 7.26
N ILE A 149 17.77 2.48 7.80
CA ILE A 149 17.44 2.67 9.22
C ILE A 149 17.91 1.48 10.07
N ALA A 150 17.89 0.27 9.50
CA ALA A 150 18.28 -0.93 10.21
C ALA A 150 19.79 -0.88 10.60
N PRO A 151 20.14 -1.07 11.88
CA PRO A 151 21.54 -0.99 12.32
C PRO A 151 22.42 -2.13 11.78
N PHE A 152 21.83 -3.28 11.47
CA PHE A 152 22.52 -4.49 11.02
C PHE A 152 21.89 -5.06 9.76
N GLY A 153 22.53 -6.07 9.15
CA GLY A 153 21.94 -6.83 8.05
C GLY A 153 20.77 -7.72 8.53
N GLU A 154 19.79 -7.95 7.65
CA GLU A 154 18.59 -8.75 7.95
C GLU A 154 18.91 -10.14 8.51
N THR A 155 19.98 -10.75 8.02
CA THR A 155 20.39 -12.13 8.34
C THR A 155 21.67 -12.20 9.18
N GLU A 156 22.22 -11.05 9.55
CA GLU A 156 23.46 -10.93 10.27
C GLU A 156 23.35 -11.42 11.72
N ILE A 157 24.25 -12.29 12.15
CA ILE A 157 24.36 -12.77 13.52
C ILE A 157 25.27 -11.80 14.25
N VAL A 158 24.76 -11.10 15.25
CA VAL A 158 25.44 -9.98 15.91
C VAL A 158 25.66 -10.17 17.41
N GLY A 159 25.04 -11.20 17.98
CA GLY A 159 25.10 -11.49 19.42
C GLY A 159 24.90 -12.96 19.73
N SER A 160 24.72 -13.27 21.01
CA SER A 160 24.31 -14.59 21.47
C SER A 160 22.82 -14.80 21.27
N GLU A 161 22.37 -16.03 21.40
CA GLU A 161 20.98 -16.41 21.40
C GLU A 161 20.25 -15.77 22.59
N TYR A 162 19.16 -15.03 22.30
CA TYR A 162 18.32 -14.35 23.29
C TYR A 162 19.04 -13.36 24.21
N ASP A 163 20.02 -12.62 23.68
CA ASP A 163 20.65 -11.51 24.45
C ASP A 163 19.56 -10.49 24.84
N VAL A 164 19.67 -10.00 26.09
CA VAL A 164 18.73 -9.02 26.64
C VAL A 164 18.85 -7.65 25.98
N TRP A 165 17.83 -6.83 26.13
CA TRP A 165 17.80 -5.45 25.66
C TRP A 165 18.99 -4.66 26.19
N SER A 166 19.71 -4.00 25.31
CA SER A 166 20.92 -3.26 25.60
C SER A 166 21.12 -2.10 24.65
N ASN A 167 22.09 -1.22 24.94
CA ASN A 167 22.44 -0.13 24.02
C ASN A 167 22.97 -0.63 22.66
N LYS A 168 23.52 -1.85 22.62
CA LYS A 168 24.01 -2.50 21.40
C LYS A 168 22.85 -3.15 20.64
N HIS A 169 21.91 -3.77 21.35
CA HIS A 169 20.75 -4.46 20.82
C HIS A 169 19.50 -3.92 21.50
N LEU A 170 18.85 -2.91 20.88
CA LEU A 170 17.73 -2.16 21.47
C LEU A 170 16.57 -3.05 21.92
N LEU A 171 16.28 -4.10 21.18
CA LEU A 171 15.22 -5.06 21.45
C LEU A 171 15.75 -6.49 21.68
N GLY A 172 17.06 -6.60 22.01
CA GLY A 172 17.71 -7.88 22.18
C GLY A 172 17.96 -8.63 20.88
N THR A 173 18.24 -9.92 20.99
CA THR A 173 18.49 -10.82 19.85
C THR A 173 17.45 -11.95 19.81
N ASP A 174 17.29 -12.56 18.64
CA ASP A 174 16.45 -13.72 18.44
C ASP A 174 17.15 -15.06 18.79
N ASN A 175 16.47 -16.18 18.52
CA ASN A 175 16.96 -17.54 18.73
C ASN A 175 18.22 -17.91 17.93
N LEU A 176 18.68 -17.07 17.01
CA LEU A 176 19.89 -17.25 16.21
C LEU A 176 20.92 -16.14 16.45
N GLY A 177 20.71 -15.28 17.46
CA GLY A 177 21.61 -14.16 17.76
C GLY A 177 21.53 -13.01 16.75
N ARG A 178 20.42 -12.87 16.01
CA ARG A 178 20.18 -11.75 15.08
C ARG A 178 19.44 -10.62 15.80
N ASP A 179 19.73 -9.37 15.45
CA ASP A 179 19.14 -8.20 16.10
C ASP A 179 17.62 -8.09 15.86
N MET A 180 16.83 -8.08 16.94
CA MET A 180 15.37 -8.06 16.90
C MET A 180 14.81 -6.76 16.31
N PHE A 181 15.45 -5.61 16.58
CA PHE A 181 15.02 -4.33 16.03
C PHE A 181 15.18 -4.29 14.51
N THR A 182 16.34 -4.71 14.02
CA THR A 182 16.60 -4.87 12.58
C THR A 182 15.58 -5.78 11.93
N ARG A 183 15.32 -6.94 12.52
CA ARG A 183 14.36 -7.91 11.99
C ARG A 183 12.92 -7.40 12.02
N LEU A 184 12.56 -6.59 13.02
CA LEU A 184 11.23 -5.97 13.08
C LEU A 184 11.02 -5.00 11.91
N ILE A 185 12.03 -4.22 11.55
CA ILE A 185 12.03 -3.29 10.40
C ILE A 185 11.92 -4.06 9.08
N TYR A 186 12.80 -5.05 8.86
CA TYR A 186 12.78 -5.85 7.63
C TYR A 186 11.52 -6.72 7.52
N GLY A 187 11.05 -7.28 8.64
CA GLY A 187 9.80 -8.04 8.69
C GLY A 187 8.60 -7.22 8.26
N GLY A 188 8.54 -5.94 8.67
CA GLY A 188 7.53 -5.00 8.19
C GLY A 188 7.56 -4.83 6.68
N ARG A 189 8.75 -4.59 6.12
CA ARG A 189 8.94 -4.47 4.67
C ARG A 189 8.48 -5.73 3.92
N ASN A 190 8.92 -6.90 4.37
CA ASN A 190 8.66 -8.17 3.69
C ASN A 190 7.19 -8.55 3.81
N THR A 191 6.65 -8.58 5.02
CA THR A 191 5.26 -9.02 5.28
C THR A 191 4.25 -8.08 4.63
N VAL A 192 4.41 -6.76 4.80
CA VAL A 192 3.50 -5.76 4.21
C VAL A 192 3.64 -5.72 2.69
N GLY A 193 4.88 -5.77 2.17
CA GLY A 193 5.14 -5.77 0.73
C GLY A 193 4.53 -6.97 0.03
N ILE A 194 4.70 -8.18 0.58
CA ILE A 194 4.11 -9.41 0.02
C ILE A 194 2.58 -9.36 0.11
N ALA A 195 2.00 -8.92 1.24
CA ALA A 195 0.56 -8.79 1.37
C ALA A 195 -0.03 -7.80 0.36
N PHE A 196 0.62 -6.67 0.14
CA PHE A 196 0.21 -5.69 -0.87
C PHE A 196 0.25 -6.26 -2.29
N MET A 197 1.35 -6.89 -2.68
CA MET A 197 1.49 -7.52 -4.00
C MET A 197 0.48 -8.64 -4.22
N THR A 198 0.23 -9.45 -3.20
CA THR A 198 -0.78 -10.52 -3.22
C THR A 198 -2.18 -9.96 -3.44
N THR A 199 -2.53 -8.89 -2.70
CA THR A 199 -3.83 -8.24 -2.86
C THR A 199 -3.98 -7.60 -4.24
N LEU A 200 -2.94 -6.94 -4.74
CA LEU A 200 -2.95 -6.37 -6.08
C LEU A 200 -3.21 -7.44 -7.15
N LEU A 201 -2.53 -8.58 -7.04
CA LEU A 201 -2.74 -9.72 -7.96
C LEU A 201 -4.16 -10.29 -7.82
N ALA A 202 -4.68 -10.42 -6.60
CA ALA A 202 -6.06 -10.86 -6.37
C ALA A 202 -7.08 -9.92 -7.02
N PHE A 203 -6.85 -8.60 -6.98
CA PHE A 203 -7.72 -7.62 -7.64
C PHE A 203 -7.60 -7.66 -9.16
N ILE A 204 -6.43 -7.89 -9.71
CA ILE A 204 -6.27 -8.07 -11.15
C ILE A 204 -7.05 -9.32 -11.60
N ILE A 205 -6.84 -10.46 -10.96
CA ILE A 205 -7.49 -11.73 -11.34
C ILE A 205 -9.00 -11.66 -11.08
N GLY A 206 -9.40 -11.40 -9.83
CA GLY A 206 -10.80 -11.43 -9.41
C GLY A 206 -11.60 -10.26 -9.96
N GLY A 207 -11.02 -9.06 -9.99
CA GLY A 207 -11.66 -7.86 -10.52
C GLY A 207 -11.96 -7.98 -12.00
N LEU A 208 -10.96 -8.33 -12.81
CA LEU A 208 -11.16 -8.53 -14.26
C LEU A 208 -12.16 -9.66 -14.54
N ALA A 209 -12.03 -10.80 -13.86
CA ALA A 209 -12.97 -11.90 -14.04
C ALA A 209 -14.40 -11.52 -13.64
N GLY A 210 -14.58 -10.77 -12.54
CA GLY A 210 -15.89 -10.30 -12.09
C GLY A 210 -16.54 -9.29 -13.05
N ILE A 211 -15.77 -8.34 -13.56
CA ILE A 211 -16.23 -7.37 -14.57
C ILE A 211 -16.61 -8.10 -15.86
N LEU A 212 -15.76 -9.01 -16.33
CA LEU A 212 -16.05 -9.80 -17.54
C LEU A 212 -17.31 -10.65 -17.38
N ALA A 213 -17.49 -11.32 -16.23
CA ALA A 213 -18.69 -12.09 -15.95
C ALA A 213 -19.97 -11.24 -16.05
N ALA A 214 -19.96 -10.04 -15.46
CA ALA A 214 -21.08 -9.11 -15.50
C ALA A 214 -21.34 -8.54 -16.90
N ALA A 215 -20.28 -8.21 -17.65
CA ALA A 215 -20.40 -7.60 -18.97
C ALA A 215 -20.80 -8.60 -20.08
N MET A 216 -20.25 -9.83 -20.05
CA MET A 216 -20.54 -10.85 -21.05
C MET A 216 -21.81 -11.66 -20.74
N ARG A 217 -22.20 -11.72 -19.45
CA ARG A 217 -23.39 -12.47 -19.00
C ARG A 217 -23.40 -13.94 -19.50
N GLY A 218 -24.54 -14.60 -19.43
CA GLY A 218 -24.76 -15.93 -20.01
C GLY A 218 -23.84 -17.01 -19.46
N TRP A 219 -23.24 -17.80 -20.37
CA TRP A 219 -22.40 -18.94 -19.98
C TRP A 219 -21.09 -18.55 -19.30
N VAL A 220 -20.48 -17.40 -19.70
CA VAL A 220 -19.23 -16.91 -19.08
C VAL A 220 -19.44 -16.62 -17.61
N ASP A 221 -20.53 -15.93 -17.29
CA ASP A 221 -20.92 -15.62 -15.91
C ASP A 221 -21.17 -16.91 -15.11
N GLN A 222 -21.87 -17.87 -15.70
CA GLN A 222 -22.17 -19.16 -15.06
C GLN A 222 -20.91 -19.97 -14.78
N VAL A 223 -19.97 -20.08 -15.74
CA VAL A 223 -18.74 -20.86 -15.57
C VAL A 223 -17.84 -20.21 -14.53
N LEU A 224 -17.56 -18.90 -14.66
CA LEU A 224 -16.72 -18.19 -13.69
C LEU A 224 -17.32 -18.23 -12.29
N GLY A 225 -18.65 -18.04 -12.17
CA GLY A 225 -19.35 -18.16 -10.89
C GLY A 225 -19.20 -19.55 -10.27
N ARG A 226 -19.36 -20.62 -11.06
CA ARG A 226 -19.19 -22.01 -10.57
C ARG A 226 -17.77 -22.31 -10.10
N VAL A 227 -16.75 -21.84 -10.84
CA VAL A 227 -15.34 -22.00 -10.42
C VAL A 227 -15.10 -21.30 -9.07
N VAL A 228 -15.59 -20.07 -8.93
CA VAL A 228 -15.49 -19.32 -7.67
C VAL A 228 -16.23 -20.02 -6.54
N ASP A 229 -17.44 -20.54 -6.78
CA ASP A 229 -18.21 -21.26 -5.77
C ASP A 229 -17.49 -22.53 -5.29
N ILE A 230 -16.87 -23.29 -6.19
CA ILE A 230 -16.07 -24.48 -5.84
C ILE A 230 -14.88 -24.08 -4.97
N LEU A 231 -14.13 -23.03 -5.33
CA LEU A 231 -12.99 -22.57 -4.55
C LEU A 231 -13.40 -22.06 -3.16
N MET A 232 -14.57 -21.42 -3.05
CA MET A 232 -15.08 -20.89 -1.78
C MET A 232 -15.74 -21.96 -0.89
N ALA A 233 -16.08 -23.12 -1.44
CA ALA A 233 -16.64 -24.23 -0.66
C ALA A 233 -15.62 -24.82 0.34
N ILE A 234 -14.33 -24.67 0.05
CA ILE A 234 -13.24 -25.13 0.91
C ILE A 234 -12.81 -23.98 1.82
N PRO A 235 -12.67 -24.19 3.16
CA PRO A 235 -12.12 -23.18 4.04
C PRO A 235 -10.75 -22.69 3.55
N SER A 236 -10.66 -21.40 3.17
CA SER A 236 -9.52 -20.83 2.44
C SER A 236 -8.17 -21.06 3.15
N PHE A 237 -8.16 -21.02 4.50
CA PHE A 237 -6.95 -21.21 5.28
C PHE A 237 -6.44 -22.66 5.19
N ILE A 238 -7.33 -23.64 5.32
CA ILE A 238 -7.00 -25.07 5.19
C ILE A 238 -6.55 -25.37 3.76
N PHE A 239 -7.23 -24.80 2.78
CA PHE A 239 -6.87 -24.98 1.37
C PHE A 239 -5.48 -24.41 1.06
N ALA A 240 -5.15 -23.21 1.59
CA ALA A 240 -3.81 -22.65 1.45
C ALA A 240 -2.74 -23.56 2.06
N LEU A 241 -2.97 -24.07 3.29
CA LEU A 241 -2.04 -25.00 3.95
C LEU A 241 -1.77 -26.24 3.08
N LEU A 242 -2.83 -26.87 2.54
CA LEU A 242 -2.72 -28.05 1.70
C LEU A 242 -1.92 -27.77 0.42
N ILE A 243 -2.27 -26.69 -0.30
CA ILE A 243 -1.59 -26.37 -1.56
C ILE A 243 -0.12 -25.99 -1.33
N LEU A 244 0.16 -25.18 -0.30
CA LEU A 244 1.54 -24.78 0.00
C LEU A 244 2.41 -25.94 0.47
N THR A 245 1.83 -26.95 1.12
CA THR A 245 2.56 -28.18 1.46
C THR A 245 2.99 -28.96 0.21
N ILE A 246 2.19 -28.91 -0.86
CA ILE A 246 2.45 -29.62 -2.12
C ILE A 246 3.40 -28.80 -3.02
N VAL A 247 3.08 -27.51 -3.22
CA VAL A 247 3.79 -26.62 -4.18
C VAL A 247 5.08 -26.04 -3.58
N GLY A 248 5.16 -25.99 -2.25
CA GLY A 248 6.25 -25.34 -1.52
C GLY A 248 5.92 -23.92 -1.13
N THR A 249 6.74 -23.38 -0.20
CA THR A 249 6.55 -22.08 0.45
C THR A 249 7.46 -20.97 -0.10
N SER A 250 7.77 -21.02 -1.39
CA SER A 250 8.48 -19.91 -2.03
C SER A 250 7.62 -18.65 -2.05
N ILE A 251 8.24 -17.47 -2.02
CA ILE A 251 7.50 -16.19 -2.07
C ILE A 251 6.54 -16.11 -3.26
N PRO A 252 6.92 -16.49 -4.50
CA PRO A 252 5.97 -16.53 -5.62
C PRO A 252 4.81 -17.50 -5.39
N SER A 253 5.07 -18.69 -4.81
CA SER A 253 4.01 -19.66 -4.48
C SER A 253 3.03 -19.09 -3.47
N LEU A 254 3.52 -18.45 -2.40
CA LEU A 254 2.71 -17.79 -1.38
C LEU A 254 1.81 -16.71 -2.02
N ILE A 255 2.39 -15.81 -2.80
CA ILE A 255 1.66 -14.75 -3.49
C ILE A 255 0.57 -15.35 -4.39
N MET A 256 0.91 -16.33 -5.21
CA MET A 256 -0.03 -16.92 -6.18
C MET A 256 -1.18 -17.65 -5.49
N VAL A 257 -0.89 -18.52 -4.52
CA VAL A 257 -1.90 -19.30 -3.81
C VAL A 257 -2.87 -18.39 -3.06
N ILE A 258 -2.35 -17.44 -2.28
CA ILE A 258 -3.19 -16.53 -1.50
C ILE A 258 -3.98 -15.60 -2.45
N ALA A 259 -3.36 -15.11 -3.52
CA ALA A 259 -4.03 -14.23 -4.48
C ALA A 259 -5.20 -14.94 -5.18
N VAL A 260 -5.04 -16.19 -5.60
CA VAL A 260 -6.13 -16.96 -6.23
C VAL A 260 -7.28 -17.18 -5.25
N LEU A 261 -6.98 -17.49 -3.99
CA LEU A 261 -8.01 -17.69 -2.97
C LEU A 261 -8.75 -16.38 -2.65
N ASP A 262 -8.03 -15.27 -2.52
CA ASP A 262 -8.66 -13.98 -2.23
C ASP A 262 -9.36 -13.37 -3.45
N ALA A 263 -8.90 -13.67 -4.66
CA ALA A 263 -9.53 -13.28 -5.92
C ALA A 263 -10.99 -13.73 -6.02
N THR A 264 -11.37 -14.83 -5.36
CA THR A 264 -12.76 -15.30 -5.33
C THR A 264 -13.71 -14.30 -4.67
N ARG A 265 -13.27 -13.65 -3.61
CA ARG A 265 -14.03 -12.62 -2.89
C ARG A 265 -14.10 -11.33 -3.70
N VAL A 266 -12.96 -10.93 -4.27
CA VAL A 266 -12.88 -9.77 -5.18
C VAL A 266 -13.78 -9.98 -6.40
N PHE A 267 -13.80 -11.17 -6.98
CA PHE A 267 -14.69 -11.54 -8.08
C PHE A 267 -16.16 -11.30 -7.72
N ARG A 268 -16.61 -11.79 -6.57
CA ARG A 268 -18.02 -11.63 -6.15
C ARG A 268 -18.41 -10.16 -6.03
N LEU A 269 -17.56 -9.34 -5.40
CA LEU A 269 -17.82 -7.92 -5.27
C LEU A 269 -17.81 -7.24 -6.64
N ALA A 270 -16.72 -7.41 -7.42
CA ALA A 270 -16.59 -6.79 -8.73
C ALA A 270 -17.76 -7.15 -9.66
N ARG A 271 -18.16 -8.44 -9.66
CA ARG A 271 -19.34 -8.90 -10.40
C ARG A 271 -20.62 -8.21 -9.95
N ALA A 272 -20.88 -8.17 -8.63
CA ALA A 272 -22.10 -7.58 -8.08
C ALA A 272 -22.22 -6.08 -8.42
N VAL A 273 -21.15 -5.30 -8.20
CA VAL A 273 -21.19 -3.86 -8.50
C VAL A 273 -21.24 -3.60 -10.01
N SER A 274 -20.56 -4.42 -10.82
CA SER A 274 -20.61 -4.30 -12.29
C SER A 274 -21.99 -4.62 -12.85
N MET A 275 -22.70 -5.61 -12.30
CA MET A 275 -24.06 -5.94 -12.73
C MET A 275 -25.03 -4.77 -12.57
N ASN A 276 -24.86 -3.95 -11.53
CA ASN A 276 -25.66 -2.74 -11.31
C ASN A 276 -25.38 -1.66 -12.37
N VAL A 277 -24.16 -1.59 -12.88
CA VAL A 277 -23.75 -0.59 -13.87
C VAL A 277 -24.09 -1.01 -15.29
N VAL A 278 -23.91 -2.29 -15.62
CA VAL A 278 -24.13 -2.82 -17.00
C VAL A 278 -25.58 -2.67 -17.48
N VAL A 279 -26.54 -2.51 -16.57
CA VAL A 279 -27.97 -2.35 -16.92
C VAL A 279 -28.38 -0.89 -17.09
N LEU A 280 -27.48 0.07 -16.91
CA LEU A 280 -27.79 1.49 -17.03
C LEU A 280 -27.88 1.94 -18.50
N GLU A 281 -28.77 2.85 -18.77
CA GLU A 281 -29.13 3.31 -20.13
C GLU A 281 -27.91 3.82 -20.93
N TYR A 282 -26.94 4.48 -20.29
CA TYR A 282 -25.76 4.99 -20.99
C TYR A 282 -24.82 3.86 -21.46
N VAL A 283 -24.77 2.73 -20.75
CA VAL A 283 -23.99 1.54 -21.16
C VAL A 283 -24.69 0.86 -22.34
N GLU A 284 -26.02 0.75 -22.28
CA GLU A 284 -26.82 0.21 -23.39
C GLU A 284 -26.70 1.09 -24.64
N ALA A 285 -26.81 2.41 -24.49
CA ALA A 285 -26.61 3.36 -25.59
C ALA A 285 -25.20 3.26 -26.21
N ALA A 286 -24.16 3.06 -25.41
CA ALA A 286 -22.80 2.83 -25.91
C ALA A 286 -22.70 1.51 -26.69
N SER A 287 -23.34 0.44 -26.21
CA SER A 287 -23.41 -0.85 -26.90
C SER A 287 -24.14 -0.74 -28.23
N LEU A 288 -25.27 0.00 -28.28
CA LEU A 288 -26.03 0.27 -29.51
C LEU A 288 -25.27 1.10 -30.54
N ARG A 289 -24.31 1.94 -30.10
CA ARG A 289 -23.39 2.65 -31.00
C ARG A 289 -22.32 1.73 -31.60
N GLY A 290 -22.25 0.45 -31.16
CA GLY A 290 -21.28 -0.51 -31.66
C GLY A 290 -19.96 -0.49 -30.93
N GLU A 291 -19.89 0.12 -29.75
CA GLU A 291 -18.68 0.11 -28.93
C GLU A 291 -18.31 -1.30 -28.49
N GLY A 292 -17.02 -1.64 -28.56
CA GLY A 292 -16.52 -2.96 -28.21
C GLY A 292 -16.53 -3.22 -26.70
N LEU A 293 -16.55 -4.50 -26.30
CA LEU A 293 -16.56 -4.94 -24.89
C LEU A 293 -15.46 -4.27 -24.04
N TRP A 294 -14.23 -4.20 -24.55
CA TRP A 294 -13.12 -3.59 -23.84
C TRP A 294 -13.31 -2.09 -23.62
N TRP A 295 -13.88 -1.41 -24.60
CA TRP A 295 -14.21 0.00 -24.49
C TRP A 295 -15.30 0.23 -23.42
N LEU A 296 -16.37 -0.59 -23.43
CA LEU A 296 -17.43 -0.55 -22.40
C LEU A 296 -16.86 -0.76 -20.99
N ILE A 297 -15.99 -1.75 -20.83
CA ILE A 297 -15.35 -2.03 -19.54
C ILE A 297 -14.53 -0.83 -19.07
N ARG A 298 -13.65 -0.31 -19.93
CA ARG A 298 -12.70 0.75 -19.53
C ARG A 298 -13.35 2.11 -19.33
N SER A 299 -14.32 2.46 -20.20
CA SER A 299 -14.87 3.82 -20.27
C SER A 299 -16.16 3.98 -19.48
N GLU A 300 -16.99 2.94 -19.40
CA GLU A 300 -18.30 3.05 -18.77
C GLU A 300 -18.39 2.26 -17.45
N ILE A 301 -17.87 1.03 -17.39
CA ILE A 301 -18.07 0.17 -16.21
C ILE A 301 -17.04 0.49 -15.13
N LEU A 302 -15.73 0.36 -15.45
CA LEU A 302 -14.65 0.45 -14.48
C LEU A 302 -14.62 1.79 -13.71
N PRO A 303 -14.79 2.96 -14.33
CA PRO A 303 -14.80 4.22 -13.58
C PRO A 303 -15.92 4.32 -12.55
N ASN A 304 -17.07 3.71 -12.84
CA ASN A 304 -18.25 3.76 -11.97
C ASN A 304 -18.19 2.76 -10.81
N ILE A 305 -17.45 1.66 -10.94
CA ILE A 305 -17.28 0.66 -9.88
C ILE A 305 -15.97 0.86 -9.08
N LEU A 306 -15.11 1.78 -9.51
CA LEU A 306 -13.80 2.00 -8.87
C LEU A 306 -13.90 2.37 -7.38
N PRO A 307 -14.83 3.28 -6.93
CA PRO A 307 -14.92 3.64 -5.52
C PRO A 307 -15.14 2.44 -4.58
N PRO A 308 -16.14 1.56 -4.79
CA PRO A 308 -16.29 0.38 -3.93
C PRO A 308 -15.14 -0.62 -4.05
N LEU A 309 -14.50 -0.75 -5.21
CA LEU A 309 -13.32 -1.60 -5.36
C LEU A 309 -12.11 -1.08 -4.58
N VAL A 310 -11.88 0.23 -4.57
CA VAL A 310 -10.78 0.85 -3.80
C VAL A 310 -11.00 0.67 -2.29
N ALA A 311 -12.24 0.83 -1.81
CA ALA A 311 -12.56 0.56 -0.41
C ALA A 311 -12.28 -0.90 -0.03
N GLU A 312 -12.75 -1.84 -0.84
CA GLU A 312 -12.50 -3.27 -0.63
C GLU A 312 -11.01 -3.60 -0.68
N PHE A 313 -10.23 -2.92 -1.55
CA PHE A 313 -8.79 -3.14 -1.64
C PHE A 313 -8.10 -2.93 -0.28
N GLY A 314 -8.42 -1.86 0.43
CA GLY A 314 -7.87 -1.60 1.76
C GLY A 314 -8.19 -2.73 2.75
N LEU A 315 -9.47 -3.17 2.79
CA LEU A 315 -9.89 -4.30 3.63
C LEU A 315 -9.16 -5.60 3.26
N ARG A 316 -8.99 -5.87 1.96
CA ARG A 316 -8.28 -7.08 1.50
C ARG A 316 -6.81 -7.06 1.86
N VAL A 317 -6.12 -5.91 1.80
CA VAL A 317 -4.73 -5.80 2.26
C VAL A 317 -4.61 -6.26 3.72
N CYS A 318 -5.51 -5.82 4.61
CA CYS A 318 -5.53 -6.26 6.00
C CYS A 318 -5.77 -7.76 6.12
N PHE A 319 -6.75 -8.28 5.39
CA PHE A 319 -7.08 -9.70 5.41
C PHE A 319 -5.92 -10.57 4.95
N VAL A 320 -5.33 -10.24 3.80
CA VAL A 320 -4.18 -10.97 3.22
C VAL A 320 -2.98 -10.89 4.15
N PHE A 321 -2.74 -9.74 4.75
CA PHE A 321 -1.67 -9.52 5.71
C PHE A 321 -1.82 -10.43 6.95
N LEU A 322 -3.01 -10.48 7.55
CA LEU A 322 -3.31 -11.38 8.67
C LEU A 322 -3.25 -12.86 8.26
N PHE A 323 -3.74 -13.18 7.08
CA PHE A 323 -3.71 -14.52 6.52
C PHE A 323 -2.27 -15.01 6.32
N LEU A 324 -1.42 -14.18 5.71
CA LEU A 324 0.01 -14.46 5.53
C LEU A 324 0.72 -14.64 6.87
N SER A 325 0.48 -13.73 7.84
CA SER A 325 1.05 -13.81 9.19
C SER A 325 0.63 -15.09 9.91
N GLY A 326 -0.62 -15.52 9.75
CA GLY A 326 -1.12 -16.80 10.29
C GLY A 326 -0.44 -18.02 9.65
N LEU A 327 -0.24 -18.01 8.32
CA LEU A 327 0.50 -19.07 7.62
C LEU A 327 1.97 -19.12 8.08
N SER A 328 2.61 -17.96 8.24
CA SER A 328 3.98 -17.84 8.74
C SER A 328 4.09 -18.36 10.16
N PHE A 329 3.13 -18.04 11.02
CA PHE A 329 3.06 -18.58 12.39
C PHE A 329 2.96 -20.11 12.41
N LEU A 330 2.22 -20.69 11.47
CA LEU A 330 2.12 -22.17 11.33
C LEU A 330 3.31 -22.81 10.59
N GLY A 331 4.29 -22.00 10.15
CA GLY A 331 5.50 -22.49 9.47
C GLY A 331 5.38 -22.67 7.95
N LEU A 332 4.25 -22.30 7.36
CA LEU A 332 4.01 -22.38 5.91
C LEU A 332 3.95 -20.99 5.23
N GLY A 333 4.44 -19.95 5.88
CA GLY A 333 4.59 -18.62 5.32
C GLY A 333 5.99 -18.35 4.78
N ILE A 334 6.47 -17.13 4.98
CA ILE A 334 7.81 -16.69 4.57
C ILE A 334 8.85 -17.48 5.34
N GLN A 335 9.77 -18.10 4.60
CA GLN A 335 10.79 -18.98 5.20
C GLN A 335 12.05 -18.21 5.58
N PRO A 336 12.78 -18.66 6.65
CA PRO A 336 14.11 -18.17 6.94
C PRO A 336 15.03 -18.30 5.70
N PRO A 337 16.02 -17.38 5.55
CA PRO A 337 16.49 -16.42 6.53
C PRO A 337 15.71 -15.09 6.56
N THR A 338 14.77 -14.88 5.64
CA THR A 338 13.98 -13.65 5.49
C THR A 338 13.19 -13.33 6.77
N ALA A 339 13.25 -12.08 7.21
CA ALA A 339 12.49 -11.62 8.37
C ALA A 339 11.00 -11.51 8.03
N ASP A 340 10.15 -12.01 8.91
CA ASP A 340 8.70 -11.97 8.79
C ASP A 340 8.05 -11.92 10.17
N TRP A 341 7.06 -11.05 10.35
CA TRP A 341 6.46 -10.84 11.67
C TRP A 341 5.74 -12.07 12.21
N GLY A 342 5.07 -12.86 11.35
CA GLY A 342 4.39 -14.08 11.78
C GLY A 342 5.36 -15.15 12.30
N SER A 343 6.45 -15.37 11.58
CA SER A 343 7.52 -16.28 12.01
C SER A 343 8.24 -15.77 13.26
N MET A 344 8.50 -14.45 13.36
CA MET A 344 9.13 -13.85 14.55
C MET A 344 8.28 -14.05 15.80
N VAL A 345 6.94 -13.96 15.72
CA VAL A 345 6.05 -14.29 16.85
C VAL A 345 6.20 -15.76 17.23
N ARG A 346 6.16 -16.68 16.26
CA ARG A 346 6.30 -18.12 16.50
C ARG A 346 7.64 -18.48 17.13
N ASP A 347 8.73 -18.00 16.52
CA ASP A 347 10.09 -18.40 16.89
C ASP A 347 10.48 -17.92 18.31
N ASN A 348 9.86 -16.82 18.75
CA ASN A 348 10.10 -16.25 20.07
C ASN A 348 8.96 -16.53 21.08
N ALA A 349 7.92 -17.28 20.69
CA ALA A 349 6.70 -17.49 21.52
C ALA A 349 7.01 -18.07 22.90
N THR A 350 8.03 -18.91 23.04
CA THR A 350 8.46 -19.51 24.31
C THR A 350 8.93 -18.48 25.33
N LEU A 351 9.46 -17.33 24.90
CA LEU A 351 9.93 -16.24 25.75
C LEU A 351 8.81 -15.67 26.62
N ILE A 352 7.55 -15.73 26.15
CA ILE A 352 6.37 -15.26 26.91
C ILE A 352 6.26 -16.01 28.26
N THR A 353 6.63 -17.30 28.31
CA THR A 353 6.59 -18.09 29.54
C THR A 353 7.60 -17.62 30.58
N TYR A 354 8.61 -16.91 30.16
CA TYR A 354 9.64 -16.29 31.02
C TYR A 354 9.33 -14.83 31.32
N GLY A 355 8.18 -14.30 30.88
CA GLY A 355 7.79 -12.89 31.09
C GLY A 355 8.44 -11.90 30.12
N ASP A 356 9.08 -12.37 29.08
CA ASP A 356 9.68 -11.52 28.05
C ASP A 356 8.63 -11.07 27.03
N ILE A 357 8.58 -9.78 26.75
CA ILE A 357 7.63 -9.14 25.83
C ILE A 357 8.11 -9.14 24.37
N THR A 358 9.30 -9.62 24.08
CA THR A 358 9.90 -9.60 22.72
C THR A 358 8.98 -10.17 21.65
N PRO A 359 8.25 -11.29 21.86
CA PRO A 359 7.29 -11.82 20.86
C PRO A 359 6.09 -10.92 20.62
N LEU A 360 5.72 -10.06 21.58
CA LEU A 360 4.61 -9.13 21.47
C LEU A 360 4.90 -7.94 20.56
N LEU A 361 6.18 -7.64 20.29
CA LEU A 361 6.57 -6.52 19.43
C LEU A 361 6.11 -6.71 17.98
N PRO A 362 6.42 -7.82 17.27
CA PRO A 362 5.89 -8.06 15.95
C PRO A 362 4.37 -8.28 15.96
N ALA A 363 3.80 -8.90 17.00
CA ALA A 363 2.35 -9.04 17.15
C ALA A 363 1.66 -7.67 17.29
N GLY A 364 2.23 -6.77 18.10
CA GLY A 364 1.76 -5.38 18.23
C GLY A 364 1.86 -4.58 16.94
N ALA A 365 2.94 -4.78 16.18
CA ALA A 365 3.09 -4.19 14.85
C ALA A 365 1.99 -4.66 13.88
N ILE A 366 1.68 -5.96 13.87
CA ILE A 366 0.57 -6.51 13.08
C ILE A 366 -0.76 -5.86 13.48
N ALA A 367 -1.05 -5.80 14.78
CA ALA A 367 -2.30 -5.22 15.30
C ALA A 367 -2.42 -3.73 14.98
N LEU A 368 -1.36 -2.96 15.17
CA LEU A 368 -1.35 -1.52 14.94
C LEU A 368 -1.59 -1.17 13.46
N LEU A 369 -0.94 -1.89 12.54
CA LEU A 369 -1.15 -1.69 11.10
C LEU A 369 -2.61 -2.03 10.73
N THR A 370 -3.13 -3.15 11.23
CA THR A 370 -4.50 -3.58 10.94
C THR A 370 -5.52 -2.53 11.43
N ILE A 371 -5.36 -2.01 12.64
CA ILE A 371 -6.21 -0.94 13.19
C ILE A 371 -6.10 0.33 12.33
N GLY A 372 -4.88 0.72 11.98
CA GLY A 372 -4.64 1.90 11.16
C GLY A 372 -5.33 1.84 9.80
N VAL A 373 -5.19 0.73 9.09
CA VAL A 373 -5.83 0.55 7.78
C VAL A 373 -7.35 0.52 7.91
N ASN A 374 -7.91 -0.17 8.92
CA ASN A 374 -9.37 -0.20 9.13
C ASN A 374 -9.94 1.20 9.35
N PHE A 375 -9.31 2.05 10.15
CA PHE A 375 -9.78 3.42 10.35
C PHE A 375 -9.80 4.26 9.06
N VAL A 376 -8.82 4.07 8.19
CA VAL A 376 -8.79 4.76 6.89
C VAL A 376 -9.89 4.25 5.97
N VAL A 377 -10.10 2.93 5.93
CA VAL A 377 -11.13 2.32 5.11
C VAL A 377 -12.53 2.73 5.57
N ASP A 378 -12.79 2.71 6.88
CA ASP A 378 -14.08 3.15 7.44
C ASP A 378 -14.39 4.60 7.07
N TRP A 379 -13.42 5.49 7.21
CA TRP A 379 -13.57 6.87 6.77
C TRP A 379 -13.86 6.99 5.28
N PHE A 380 -13.16 6.22 4.44
CA PHE A 380 -13.38 6.23 3.00
C PHE A 380 -14.78 5.72 2.62
N LEU A 381 -15.26 4.66 3.29
CA LEU A 381 -16.60 4.12 3.09
C LEU A 381 -17.69 5.09 3.52
N GLN A 382 -17.56 5.73 4.68
CA GLN A 382 -18.49 6.76 5.15
C GLN A 382 -18.58 7.91 4.14
N LYS A 383 -17.43 8.37 3.65
CA LYS A 383 -17.39 9.41 2.63
C LYS A 383 -18.03 8.98 1.31
N ALA A 384 -17.79 7.76 0.85
CA ALA A 384 -18.33 7.24 -0.40
C ALA A 384 -19.85 7.03 -0.32
N SER A 385 -20.40 6.66 0.85
CA SER A 385 -21.84 6.49 1.09
C SER A 385 -22.61 7.80 1.22
N GLY A 386 -21.93 8.95 1.33
CA GLY A 386 -22.57 10.26 1.50
C GLY A 386 -23.23 10.47 2.87
N LEU A 387 -23.04 9.53 3.80
CA LEU A 387 -23.52 9.67 5.17
C LEU A 387 -22.64 10.73 5.86
N LYS A 388 -23.23 11.90 6.13
CA LYS A 388 -22.66 12.90 7.04
C LYS A 388 -23.22 12.59 8.41
N ASP A 389 -22.33 12.39 9.39
CA ASP A 389 -22.70 12.43 10.81
C ASP A 389 -23.16 13.85 11.21
#